data_4574696afbe077a469f094e6986bd049
#
_entry.id   4574696afbe077a469f094e6986bd049
#
_cell.length_a   1.000
_cell.length_b   1.000
_cell.length_c   1.000
_cell.angle_alpha   90.00
_cell.angle_beta   90.00
_cell.angle_gamma   90.00
#
_symmetry.space_group_name_H-M   'P 1'
#
loop_
_entity.id
_entity.type
_entity.pdbx_description
1 polymer ?
#
loop_
_entity_poly.entity_id
_entity_poly.type
_entity_poly.pdbx_seq_one_letter_code
_entity_poly.pdbx_strand_id
1 'polypeptide(L)'
;NAGVHEEDGTILFSACIDAGELEEVDSYSIALYLNQEKSPVWKAVDDVRFWWEKTMGLVPLGVPDTARYPMYSTWYSFHQEIADRSLEEEAQRAKELGFSTIIVDDGWQTDDNNRGYAYCGDWEPALEKFPSMKEHVERIHQLDMKFMIWFSVPFIGIHAKRWEEFSDKLIYFDKSRQAGVLDIRFPEIRQYLLQFYVRAVKEWKVDGLKLDFIDEFFFRSGCIERTGISCRSIQEALDSLLQEVTAELKKYNPDIMIEFRQRYIGPGIRRYG
;
A
#
# COMPACT_ATOMS: atom_id res chain seq x y z
N ASN A 1 4.97 21.56 -3.09
CA ASN A 1 5.43 21.89 -4.43
C ASN A 1 6.60 22.88 -4.35
N ALA A 2 7.52 22.80 -5.30
CA ALA A 2 8.56 23.78 -5.51
C ALA A 2 8.53 24.21 -6.98
N GLY A 3 8.64 25.49 -7.22
CA GLY A 3 8.65 26.08 -8.56
C GLY A 3 9.64 27.22 -8.64
N VAL A 4 10.19 27.45 -9.83
CA VAL A 4 11.06 28.58 -10.12
C VAL A 4 10.21 29.63 -10.85
N HIS A 5 10.23 30.85 -10.37
CA HIS A 5 9.72 32.01 -11.10
C HIS A 5 10.80 32.46 -12.07
N GLU A 6 10.59 32.27 -13.35
CA GLU A 6 11.60 32.57 -14.39
C GLU A 6 11.90 34.05 -14.53
N GLU A 7 10.89 34.92 -14.21
CA GLU A 7 11.00 36.38 -14.36
C GLU A 7 11.98 37.02 -13.38
N ASP A 8 12.11 36.50 -12.18
CA ASP A 8 12.95 37.08 -11.11
C ASP A 8 13.94 36.09 -10.48
N GLY A 9 13.93 34.81 -10.94
CA GLY A 9 14.79 33.76 -10.45
C GLY A 9 14.49 33.31 -9.03
N THR A 10 13.33 33.68 -8.47
CA THR A 10 12.94 33.24 -7.14
C THR A 10 12.46 31.79 -7.15
N ILE A 11 12.72 31.07 -6.04
CA ILE A 11 12.23 29.72 -5.82
C ILE A 11 11.08 29.79 -4.82
N LEU A 12 9.89 29.44 -5.27
CA LEU A 12 8.71 29.34 -4.41
C LEU A 12 8.55 27.92 -3.91
N PHE A 13 8.52 27.76 -2.59
CA PHE A 13 8.11 26.51 -1.93
C PHE A 13 6.70 26.70 -1.38
N SER A 14 5.77 25.84 -1.79
CA SER A 14 4.43 25.80 -1.23
C SER A 14 4.15 24.48 -0.57
N ALA A 15 3.69 24.52 0.69
CA ALA A 15 3.15 23.40 1.41
C ALA A 15 1.65 23.64 1.58
N CYS A 16 0.83 22.67 1.16
CA CYS A 16 -0.59 22.65 1.44
C CYS A 16 -0.79 21.85 2.71
N ILE A 17 -1.39 22.46 3.71
CA ILE A 17 -1.63 21.88 5.01
C ILE A 17 -3.13 21.81 5.17
N ASP A 18 -3.64 20.65 5.53
CA ASP A 18 -5.07 20.39 5.75
C ASP A 18 -5.99 20.75 4.59
N ALA A 19 -5.65 20.23 3.44
CA ALA A 19 -6.42 20.44 2.22
C ALA A 19 -7.79 19.73 2.21
N GLY A 20 -8.30 19.18 3.32
CA GLY A 20 -9.52 18.42 3.19
C GLY A 20 -10.41 18.18 4.37
N GLU A 21 -9.99 17.82 5.54
CA GLU A 21 -10.90 17.18 6.49
C GLU A 21 -10.58 17.50 7.94
N LEU A 22 -10.48 18.76 8.27
CA LEU A 22 -10.39 19.11 9.68
C LEU A 22 -11.79 19.06 10.30
N GLU A 23 -11.95 18.18 11.30
CA GLU A 23 -12.91 18.40 12.36
C GLU A 23 -12.54 19.70 13.10
N GLU A 24 -13.50 20.34 13.77
CA GLU A 24 -13.21 21.44 14.67
C GLU A 24 -12.17 20.99 15.70
N VAL A 25 -11.02 21.67 15.72
CA VAL A 25 -9.93 21.41 16.66
C VAL A 25 -9.66 22.64 17.51
N ASP A 26 -9.47 22.44 18.82
CA ASP A 26 -9.15 23.53 19.75
C ASP A 26 -7.74 24.08 19.55
N SER A 27 -6.83 23.28 18.99
CA SER A 27 -5.45 23.67 18.74
C SER A 27 -4.86 22.89 17.56
N TYR A 28 -4.00 23.56 16.83
CA TYR A 28 -3.27 22.97 15.71
C TYR A 28 -1.79 23.36 15.79
N SER A 29 -0.90 22.42 15.51
CA SER A 29 0.54 22.65 15.58
C SER A 29 1.22 22.21 14.29
N ILE A 30 2.04 23.09 13.72
CA ILE A 30 2.81 22.84 12.50
C ILE A 30 4.28 23.00 12.83
N ALA A 31 5.11 22.07 12.37
CA ALA A 31 6.55 22.19 12.43
C ALA A 31 7.14 22.31 11.02
N LEU A 32 7.99 23.30 10.81
CA LEU A 32 8.68 23.51 9.55
C LEU A 32 10.20 23.45 9.79
N TYR A 33 10.86 22.55 9.07
CA TYR A 33 12.31 22.48 9.06
C TYR A 33 12.86 23.21 7.83
N LEU A 34 13.72 24.18 8.06
CA LEU A 34 14.42 24.94 7.02
C LEU A 34 15.93 24.81 7.25
N ASN A 35 16.65 24.40 6.22
CA ASN A 35 18.11 24.38 6.21
C ASN A 35 18.62 25.18 5.00
N GLN A 36 19.44 26.21 5.26
CA GLN A 36 20.04 27.06 4.24
C GLN A 36 21.54 26.74 4.05
N GLU A 37 22.05 25.72 4.73
CA GLU A 37 23.46 25.33 4.58
C GLU A 37 23.71 24.76 3.18
N LYS A 38 24.80 25.20 2.59
CA LYS A 38 25.27 24.67 1.32
C LYS A 38 25.87 23.29 1.54
N SER A 39 25.11 22.24 1.25
CA SER A 39 25.49 20.84 1.50
C SER A 39 25.14 19.95 0.31
N PRO A 40 25.79 18.79 0.15
CA PRO A 40 25.38 17.78 -0.82
C PRO A 40 23.96 17.31 -0.55
N VAL A 41 23.21 16.94 -1.61
CA VAL A 41 21.80 16.51 -1.52
C VAL A 41 21.61 15.34 -0.54
N TRP A 42 22.50 14.36 -0.54
CA TRP A 42 22.42 13.23 0.36
C TRP A 42 22.48 13.65 1.84
N LYS A 43 23.31 14.66 2.17
CA LYS A 43 23.38 15.19 3.54
C LYS A 43 22.10 15.93 3.91
N ALA A 44 21.55 16.74 3.03
CA ALA A 44 20.29 17.44 3.29
C ALA A 44 19.14 16.46 3.52
N VAL A 45 19.07 15.37 2.76
CA VAL A 45 18.09 14.28 2.96
C VAL A 45 18.29 13.59 4.31
N ASP A 46 19.54 13.33 4.70
CA ASP A 46 19.85 12.70 5.99
C ASP A 46 19.51 13.61 7.17
N ASP A 47 19.77 14.93 7.06
CA ASP A 47 19.40 15.92 8.07
C ASP A 47 17.87 15.97 8.28
N VAL A 48 17.08 15.92 7.19
CA VAL A 48 15.62 15.88 7.26
C VAL A 48 15.14 14.56 7.88
N ARG A 49 15.74 13.43 7.48
CA ARG A 49 15.45 12.11 8.08
C ARG A 49 15.68 12.13 9.60
N PHE A 50 16.84 12.63 10.02
CA PHE A 50 17.20 12.74 11.43
C PHE A 50 16.21 13.62 12.20
N TRP A 51 15.78 14.74 11.60
CA TRP A 51 14.79 15.62 12.20
C TRP A 51 13.43 14.91 12.39
N TRP A 52 12.94 14.16 11.38
CA TRP A 52 11.73 13.38 11.50
C TRP A 52 11.80 12.34 12.62
N GLU A 53 12.92 11.63 12.71
CA GLU A 53 13.10 10.58 13.71
C GLU A 53 13.23 11.16 15.14
N LYS A 54 13.99 12.21 15.32
CA LYS A 54 14.30 12.77 16.65
C LYS A 54 13.29 13.79 17.15
N THR A 55 12.76 14.64 16.27
CA THR A 55 11.84 15.73 16.65
C THR A 55 10.38 15.29 16.53
N MET A 56 10.06 14.52 15.50
CA MET A 56 8.69 14.09 15.21
C MET A 56 8.39 12.66 15.69
N GLY A 57 9.38 11.91 16.17
CA GLY A 57 9.22 10.53 16.60
C GLY A 57 8.86 9.54 15.46
N LEU A 58 9.08 9.94 14.20
CA LEU A 58 8.71 9.15 13.03
C LEU A 58 9.84 8.19 12.65
N VAL A 59 10.08 7.20 13.49
CA VAL A 59 11.13 6.20 13.30
C VAL A 59 10.67 5.18 12.26
N PRO A 60 11.48 4.95 11.18
CA PRO A 60 11.15 3.92 10.19
C PRO A 60 11.14 2.52 10.80
N LEU A 61 10.27 1.66 10.26
CA LEU A 61 10.35 0.24 10.55
C LEU A 61 11.69 -0.34 10.05
N GLY A 62 12.31 -1.21 10.83
CA GLY A 62 13.42 -2.02 10.35
C GLY A 62 12.93 -2.99 9.28
N VAL A 63 13.56 -2.96 8.10
CA VAL A 63 13.25 -3.87 7.00
C VAL A 63 14.27 -4.99 6.92
N PRO A 64 13.90 -6.21 6.49
CA PRO A 64 14.85 -7.31 6.32
C PRO A 64 15.84 -6.99 5.19
N ASP A 65 17.04 -7.58 5.26
CA ASP A 65 18.08 -7.33 4.26
C ASP A 65 17.64 -7.70 2.84
N THR A 66 16.78 -8.68 2.69
CA THR A 66 16.20 -9.08 1.39
C THR A 66 15.49 -7.92 0.68
N ALA A 67 14.89 -6.99 1.41
CA ALA A 67 14.24 -5.81 0.85
C ALA A 67 15.22 -4.82 0.18
N ARG A 68 16.54 -5.02 0.34
CA ARG A 68 17.59 -4.19 -0.26
C ARG A 68 18.11 -4.73 -1.59
N TYR A 69 17.70 -5.93 -1.97
CA TYR A 69 18.07 -6.56 -3.25
C TYR A 69 17.07 -6.25 -4.35
N PRO A 70 17.44 -6.40 -5.61
CA PRO A 70 16.54 -6.18 -6.75
C PRO A 70 15.28 -7.05 -6.66
N MET A 71 14.12 -6.44 -6.91
CA MET A 71 12.82 -7.10 -6.95
C MET A 71 12.23 -7.01 -8.37
N TYR A 72 11.67 -8.11 -8.86
CA TYR A 72 10.99 -8.17 -10.14
C TYR A 72 9.49 -8.00 -9.94
N SER A 73 8.89 -6.97 -10.55
CA SER A 73 7.44 -6.75 -10.54
C SER A 73 6.81 -7.19 -11.85
N THR A 74 5.76 -8.01 -11.77
CA THR A 74 5.05 -8.55 -12.93
C THR A 74 4.26 -7.50 -13.69
N TRP A 75 3.89 -6.38 -13.05
CA TRP A 75 3.06 -5.34 -13.64
C TRP A 75 3.58 -4.80 -14.96
N TYR A 76 4.88 -4.58 -15.07
CA TYR A 76 5.47 -3.95 -16.25
C TYR A 76 5.58 -4.88 -17.46
N SER A 77 5.59 -6.19 -17.23
CA SER A 77 5.74 -7.19 -18.29
C SER A 77 4.43 -7.86 -18.69
N PHE A 78 3.54 -8.08 -17.72
CA PHE A 78 2.34 -8.91 -17.90
C PHE A 78 1.04 -8.16 -17.67
N HIS A 79 1.07 -7.03 -16.93
CA HIS A 79 -0.15 -6.43 -16.40
C HIS A 79 -1.00 -7.48 -15.66
N GLN A 80 -2.28 -7.62 -16.03
CA GLN A 80 -3.17 -8.64 -15.45
C GLN A 80 -3.13 -10.00 -16.17
N GLU A 81 -2.39 -10.13 -17.26
CA GLU A 81 -2.27 -11.39 -18.03
C GLU A 81 -1.21 -12.30 -17.42
N ILE A 82 -1.40 -12.66 -16.15
CA ILE A 82 -0.49 -13.50 -15.38
C ILE A 82 -1.09 -14.88 -15.11
N ALA A 83 -0.24 -15.89 -15.01
CA ALA A 83 -0.59 -17.25 -14.59
C ALA A 83 0.61 -17.91 -13.92
N ASP A 84 0.38 -18.91 -13.08
CA ASP A 84 1.41 -19.58 -12.29
C ASP A 84 2.61 -20.04 -13.12
N ARG A 85 2.38 -20.79 -14.20
CA ARG A 85 3.47 -21.33 -15.06
C ARG A 85 4.31 -20.25 -15.72
N SER A 86 3.66 -19.24 -16.29
CA SER A 86 4.41 -18.16 -16.96
C SER A 86 5.23 -17.35 -15.96
N LEU A 87 4.73 -17.17 -14.74
CA LEU A 87 5.46 -16.47 -13.69
C LEU A 87 6.61 -17.30 -13.10
N GLU A 88 6.47 -18.63 -13.03
CA GLU A 88 7.55 -19.51 -12.59
C GLU A 88 8.72 -19.52 -13.59
N GLU A 89 8.42 -19.57 -14.91
CA GLU A 89 9.43 -19.43 -15.96
C GLU A 89 10.14 -18.07 -15.89
N GLU A 90 9.38 -16.99 -15.66
CA GLU A 90 9.93 -15.65 -15.56
C GLU A 90 10.74 -15.45 -14.27
N ALA A 91 10.30 -16.03 -13.16
CA ALA A 91 11.04 -16.03 -11.90
C ALA A 91 12.40 -16.73 -12.04
N GLN A 92 12.46 -17.85 -12.80
CA GLN A 92 13.73 -18.51 -13.10
C GLN A 92 14.70 -17.57 -13.84
N ARG A 93 14.22 -16.85 -14.85
CA ARG A 93 15.04 -15.86 -15.61
C ARG A 93 15.45 -14.69 -14.73
N ALA A 94 14.52 -14.18 -13.92
CA ALA A 94 14.80 -13.10 -12.98
C ALA A 94 15.88 -13.51 -11.96
N LYS A 95 15.82 -14.73 -11.44
CA LYS A 95 16.84 -15.28 -10.53
C LYS A 95 18.23 -15.30 -11.17
N GLU A 96 18.34 -15.74 -12.43
CA GLU A 96 19.59 -15.75 -13.19
C GLU A 96 20.18 -14.34 -13.38
N LEU A 97 19.33 -13.31 -13.42
CA LEU A 97 19.70 -11.91 -13.48
C LEU A 97 20.01 -11.28 -12.12
N GLY A 98 19.90 -12.05 -11.04
CA GLY A 98 20.22 -11.60 -9.67
C GLY A 98 19.07 -10.96 -8.90
N PHE A 99 17.82 -11.12 -9.36
CA PHE A 99 16.67 -10.73 -8.55
C PHE A 99 16.47 -11.72 -7.40
N SER A 100 16.09 -11.20 -6.25
CA SER A 100 15.87 -11.98 -5.02
C SER A 100 14.39 -12.17 -4.69
N THR A 101 13.53 -11.35 -5.27
CA THR A 101 12.10 -11.30 -4.94
C THR A 101 11.28 -11.11 -6.21
N ILE A 102 10.16 -11.82 -6.31
CA ILE A 102 9.10 -11.54 -7.29
C ILE A 102 7.91 -10.89 -6.60
N ILE A 103 7.38 -9.82 -7.20
CA ILE A 103 6.15 -9.17 -6.78
C ILE A 103 5.08 -9.51 -7.81
N VAL A 104 4.14 -10.36 -7.42
CA VAL A 104 2.96 -10.67 -8.23
C VAL A 104 1.93 -9.57 -8.04
N ASP A 105 1.83 -8.73 -9.07
CA ASP A 105 0.99 -7.54 -9.09
C ASP A 105 -0.47 -7.86 -9.43
N ASP A 106 -1.29 -6.85 -9.71
CA ASP A 106 -2.71 -6.98 -10.05
C ASP A 106 -2.97 -8.04 -11.15
N GLY A 107 -4.05 -8.79 -11.01
CA GLY A 107 -4.51 -9.80 -11.96
C GLY A 107 -4.54 -11.23 -11.42
N TRP A 108 -3.96 -11.50 -10.25
CA TRP A 108 -3.98 -12.83 -9.63
C TRP A 108 -5.36 -13.22 -9.07
N GLN A 109 -6.18 -12.23 -8.74
CA GLN A 109 -7.48 -12.34 -8.08
C GLN A 109 -8.67 -12.34 -9.05
N THR A 110 -8.44 -12.22 -10.35
CA THR A 110 -9.50 -12.12 -11.35
C THR A 110 -9.08 -12.71 -12.69
N ASP A 111 -10.05 -13.31 -13.40
CA ASP A 111 -9.89 -13.73 -14.80
C ASP A 111 -10.18 -12.56 -15.79
N ASP A 112 -10.70 -11.44 -15.29
CA ASP A 112 -10.92 -10.22 -16.09
C ASP A 112 -9.61 -9.42 -16.23
N ASN A 113 -9.07 -9.36 -17.46
CA ASN A 113 -7.83 -8.67 -17.78
C ASN A 113 -8.03 -7.24 -18.33
N ASN A 114 -9.18 -6.63 -18.08
CA ASN A 114 -9.51 -5.29 -18.59
C ASN A 114 -8.93 -4.14 -17.75
N ARG A 115 -8.04 -4.43 -16.79
CA ARG A 115 -7.44 -3.45 -15.86
C ARG A 115 -8.45 -2.68 -15.02
N GLY A 116 -9.65 -3.23 -14.84
CA GLY A 116 -10.68 -2.68 -13.96
C GLY A 116 -10.55 -3.19 -12.53
N TYR A 117 -11.31 -2.58 -11.63
CA TYR A 117 -11.33 -2.96 -10.21
C TYR A 117 -12.69 -3.54 -9.79
N ALA A 118 -13.56 -3.86 -10.76
CA ALA A 118 -14.88 -4.39 -10.51
C ALA A 118 -14.92 -5.71 -9.72
N TYR A 119 -13.81 -6.45 -9.74
CA TYR A 119 -13.64 -7.74 -9.05
C TYR A 119 -12.70 -7.67 -7.84
N CYS A 120 -12.25 -6.49 -7.43
CA CYS A 120 -11.48 -6.33 -6.19
C CYS A 120 -12.34 -6.54 -4.96
N GLY A 121 -11.74 -7.04 -3.88
CA GLY A 121 -12.37 -7.17 -2.57
C GLY A 121 -12.37 -8.60 -2.03
N ASP A 122 -12.70 -9.60 -2.83
CA ASP A 122 -12.74 -10.98 -2.35
C ASP A 122 -11.34 -11.56 -2.08
N TRP A 123 -10.36 -11.11 -2.83
CA TRP A 123 -8.94 -11.48 -2.69
C TRP A 123 -8.70 -13.00 -2.66
N GLU A 124 -9.39 -13.70 -3.55
CA GLU A 124 -9.21 -15.13 -3.81
C GLU A 124 -8.46 -15.32 -5.12
N PRO A 125 -7.53 -16.30 -5.21
CA PRO A 125 -6.86 -16.58 -6.47
C PRO A 125 -7.86 -16.96 -7.57
N ALA A 126 -7.71 -16.39 -8.76
CA ALA A 126 -8.42 -16.83 -9.95
C ALA A 126 -7.92 -18.25 -10.32
N LEU A 127 -8.79 -19.26 -10.20
CA LEU A 127 -8.38 -20.67 -10.27
C LEU A 127 -7.84 -21.09 -11.65
N GLU A 128 -8.28 -20.43 -12.72
CA GLU A 128 -7.75 -20.66 -14.07
C GLU A 128 -6.30 -20.17 -14.20
N LYS A 129 -5.91 -19.17 -13.41
CA LYS A 129 -4.56 -18.59 -13.41
C LYS A 129 -3.67 -19.23 -12.33
N PHE A 130 -4.23 -19.42 -11.13
CA PHE A 130 -3.53 -19.92 -9.95
C PHE A 130 -4.37 -21.01 -9.28
N PRO A 131 -4.34 -22.25 -9.79
CA PRO A 131 -5.09 -23.37 -9.23
C PRO A 131 -4.77 -23.63 -7.74
N SER A 132 -3.52 -23.40 -7.36
CA SER A 132 -3.05 -23.47 -5.97
C SER A 132 -2.00 -22.39 -5.72
N MET A 133 -2.41 -21.27 -5.13
CA MET A 133 -1.50 -20.16 -4.79
C MET A 133 -0.38 -20.64 -3.84
N LYS A 134 -0.70 -21.49 -2.88
CA LYS A 134 0.29 -22.03 -1.94
C LYS A 134 1.39 -22.81 -2.66
N GLU A 135 1.02 -23.73 -3.55
CA GLU A 135 2.00 -24.49 -4.30
C GLU A 135 2.83 -23.64 -5.26
N HIS A 136 2.21 -22.61 -5.84
CA HIS A 136 2.91 -21.63 -6.66
C HIS A 136 4.00 -20.91 -5.84
N VAL A 137 3.66 -20.41 -4.67
CA VAL A 137 4.62 -19.78 -3.76
C VAL A 137 5.74 -20.76 -3.37
N GLU A 138 5.41 -22.02 -3.07
CA GLU A 138 6.41 -23.05 -2.77
C GLU A 138 7.38 -23.29 -3.93
N ARG A 139 6.91 -23.28 -5.19
CA ARG A 139 7.78 -23.39 -6.37
C ARG A 139 8.71 -22.20 -6.55
N ILE A 140 8.24 -20.99 -6.25
CA ILE A 140 9.09 -19.78 -6.25
C ILE A 140 10.15 -19.87 -5.14
N HIS A 141 9.79 -20.34 -3.95
CA HIS A 141 10.75 -20.55 -2.85
C HIS A 141 11.82 -21.60 -3.22
N GLN A 142 11.49 -22.61 -4.02
CA GLN A 142 12.47 -23.59 -4.51
C GLN A 142 13.55 -22.97 -5.42
N LEU A 143 13.26 -21.82 -6.02
CA LEU A 143 14.24 -21.01 -6.77
C LEU A 143 15.12 -20.14 -5.84
N ASP A 144 14.97 -20.27 -4.52
CA ASP A 144 15.61 -19.36 -3.55
C ASP A 144 15.25 -17.90 -3.82
N MET A 145 13.98 -17.63 -4.11
CA MET A 145 13.39 -16.32 -4.28
C MET A 145 12.28 -16.08 -3.26
N LYS A 146 12.10 -14.82 -2.88
CA LYS A 146 10.98 -14.37 -2.06
C LYS A 146 9.78 -14.04 -2.94
N PHE A 147 8.59 -14.17 -2.34
CA PHE A 147 7.32 -13.93 -3.02
C PHE A 147 6.52 -12.84 -2.31
N MET A 148 6.18 -11.79 -3.03
CA MET A 148 5.28 -10.74 -2.57
C MET A 148 4.02 -10.71 -3.43
N ILE A 149 2.88 -10.33 -2.84
CA ILE A 149 1.59 -10.27 -3.52
C ILE A 149 0.93 -8.91 -3.33
N TRP A 150 0.30 -8.43 -4.39
CA TRP A 150 -0.34 -7.13 -4.46
C TRP A 150 -1.78 -7.15 -3.95
N PHE A 151 -2.19 -6.03 -3.32
CA PHE A 151 -3.57 -5.72 -2.96
C PHE A 151 -3.88 -4.25 -3.24
N SER A 152 -5.04 -3.96 -3.84
CA SER A 152 -5.60 -2.61 -3.82
C SER A 152 -6.35 -2.41 -2.50
N VAL A 153 -5.72 -1.73 -1.55
CA VAL A 153 -6.24 -1.65 -0.17
C VAL A 153 -7.65 -1.06 -0.08
N PRO A 154 -7.97 0.07 -0.78
CA PRO A 154 -9.24 0.76 -0.58
C PRO A 154 -10.42 0.17 -1.35
N PHE A 155 -10.18 -0.63 -2.42
CA PHE A 155 -11.24 -0.92 -3.38
C PHE A 155 -12.06 -2.17 -3.04
N ILE A 156 -13.39 -2.00 -3.11
CA ILE A 156 -14.34 -3.09 -3.26
C ILE A 156 -15.09 -2.92 -4.59
N GLY A 157 -14.99 -3.93 -5.46
CA GLY A 157 -15.64 -3.93 -6.78
C GLY A 157 -17.10 -4.32 -6.70
N ILE A 158 -17.87 -3.90 -7.69
CA ILE A 158 -19.32 -4.19 -7.76
C ILE A 158 -19.65 -5.68 -7.91
N HIS A 159 -18.66 -6.50 -8.28
CA HIS A 159 -18.79 -7.95 -8.40
C HIS A 159 -18.19 -8.71 -7.22
N ALA A 160 -17.69 -8.01 -6.19
CA ALA A 160 -17.23 -8.65 -4.95
C ALA A 160 -18.40 -9.29 -4.20
N LYS A 161 -18.19 -10.46 -3.62
CA LYS A 161 -19.21 -11.22 -2.85
C LYS A 161 -19.82 -10.40 -1.71
N ARG A 162 -19.03 -9.51 -1.11
CA ARG A 162 -19.47 -8.65 0.00
C ARG A 162 -19.84 -7.23 -0.43
N TRP A 163 -20.03 -7.00 -1.73
CA TRP A 163 -20.45 -5.68 -2.21
C TRP A 163 -21.72 -5.18 -1.52
N GLU A 164 -22.77 -5.99 -1.48
CA GLU A 164 -24.07 -5.62 -0.86
C GLU A 164 -23.93 -5.26 0.64
N GLU A 165 -23.00 -5.93 1.34
CA GLU A 165 -22.77 -5.69 2.77
C GLU A 165 -22.05 -4.37 3.05
N PHE A 166 -21.18 -3.93 2.14
CA PHE A 166 -20.32 -2.77 2.35
C PHE A 166 -20.63 -1.58 1.43
N SER A 167 -21.58 -1.71 0.52
CA SER A 167 -21.92 -0.65 -0.43
C SER A 167 -22.45 0.64 0.22
N ASP A 168 -22.99 0.55 1.43
CA ASP A 168 -23.40 1.69 2.27
C ASP A 168 -22.27 2.29 3.12
N LYS A 169 -21.10 1.63 3.18
CA LYS A 169 -19.92 2.02 3.97
C LYS A 169 -18.76 2.47 3.08
N LEU A 170 -19.07 3.22 2.03
CA LEU A 170 -18.06 3.76 1.12
C LEU A 170 -17.76 5.22 1.44
N ILE A 171 -16.51 5.62 1.29
CA ILE A 171 -16.11 7.03 1.24
C ILE A 171 -16.66 7.66 -0.05
N TYR A 172 -16.47 6.97 -1.19
CA TYR A 172 -17.07 7.32 -2.47
C TYR A 172 -17.11 6.11 -3.41
N PHE A 173 -17.88 6.24 -4.49
CA PHE A 173 -17.92 5.27 -5.58
C PHE A 173 -17.30 5.86 -6.85
N ASP A 174 -16.39 5.11 -7.46
CA ASP A 174 -15.78 5.47 -8.74
C ASP A 174 -16.39 4.67 -9.89
N LYS A 175 -17.20 5.36 -10.71
CA LYS A 175 -17.89 4.74 -11.84
C LYS A 175 -16.93 4.23 -12.92
N SER A 176 -15.79 4.88 -13.09
CA SER A 176 -14.81 4.48 -14.11
C SER A 176 -14.09 3.19 -13.74
N ARG A 177 -13.86 2.99 -12.44
CA ARG A 177 -13.25 1.80 -11.88
C ARG A 177 -14.26 0.70 -11.56
N GLN A 178 -15.56 1.01 -11.56
CA GLN A 178 -16.63 0.12 -11.08
C GLN A 178 -16.35 -0.42 -9.67
N ALA A 179 -15.83 0.42 -8.81
CA ALA A 179 -15.43 0.07 -7.45
C ALA A 179 -15.71 1.21 -6.47
N GLY A 180 -16.04 0.84 -5.24
CA GLY A 180 -16.13 1.75 -4.12
C GLY A 180 -14.83 1.83 -3.33
N VAL A 181 -14.56 2.98 -2.74
CA VAL A 181 -13.51 3.15 -1.73
C VAL A 181 -14.12 2.92 -0.36
N LEU A 182 -13.67 1.88 0.31
CA LEU A 182 -14.16 1.47 1.62
C LEU A 182 -13.85 2.53 2.70
N ASP A 183 -14.80 2.79 3.58
CA ASP A 183 -14.59 3.69 4.73
C ASP A 183 -13.95 2.91 5.89
N ILE A 184 -12.63 3.00 5.98
CA ILE A 184 -11.84 2.30 7.01
C ILE A 184 -12.05 2.84 8.44
N ARG A 185 -12.85 3.88 8.64
CA ARG A 185 -13.27 4.31 9.98
C ARG A 185 -14.19 3.27 10.66
N PHE A 186 -14.84 2.42 9.87
CA PHE A 186 -15.58 1.28 10.38
C PHE A 186 -14.62 0.14 10.80
N PRO A 187 -14.71 -0.36 12.05
CA PRO A 187 -13.82 -1.43 12.51
C PRO A 187 -13.99 -2.74 11.74
N GLU A 188 -15.20 -3.07 11.31
CA GLU A 188 -15.47 -4.27 10.50
C GLU A 188 -14.80 -4.22 9.12
N ILE A 189 -14.64 -3.03 8.54
CA ILE A 189 -13.90 -2.85 7.29
C ILE A 189 -12.41 -3.13 7.50
N ARG A 190 -11.82 -2.61 8.56
CA ARG A 190 -10.40 -2.90 8.88
C ARG A 190 -10.18 -4.39 9.13
N GLN A 191 -11.08 -5.04 9.86
CA GLN A 191 -11.02 -6.49 10.08
C GLN A 191 -11.20 -7.29 8.79
N TYR A 192 -12.08 -6.84 7.91
CA TYR A 192 -12.25 -7.43 6.58
C TYR A 192 -10.97 -7.38 5.75
N LEU A 193 -10.26 -6.25 5.73
CA LEU A 193 -8.98 -6.14 5.03
C LEU A 193 -7.89 -6.98 5.68
N LEU A 194 -7.76 -6.91 7.00
CA LEU A 194 -6.74 -7.63 7.76
C LEU A 194 -6.78 -9.15 7.53
N GLN A 195 -7.98 -9.74 7.46
CA GLN A 195 -8.12 -11.20 7.28
C GLN A 195 -7.48 -11.70 5.98
N PHE A 196 -7.52 -10.93 4.89
CA PHE A 196 -6.90 -11.34 3.62
C PHE A 196 -5.39 -11.31 3.69
N TYR A 197 -4.84 -10.28 4.33
CA TYR A 197 -3.39 -10.15 4.50
C TYR A 197 -2.84 -11.27 5.40
N VAL A 198 -3.52 -11.56 6.49
CA VAL A 198 -3.19 -12.68 7.38
C VAL A 198 -3.28 -14.01 6.63
N ARG A 199 -4.34 -14.24 5.84
CA ARG A 199 -4.48 -15.45 5.04
C ARG A 199 -3.31 -15.64 4.07
N ALA A 200 -2.93 -14.59 3.35
CA ALA A 200 -1.82 -14.67 2.40
C ALA A 200 -0.51 -15.10 3.08
N VAL A 201 -0.18 -14.50 4.22
CA VAL A 201 1.05 -14.83 4.95
C VAL A 201 0.95 -16.19 5.65
N LYS A 202 -0.17 -16.49 6.28
CA LYS A 202 -0.35 -17.71 7.07
C LYS A 202 -0.54 -18.96 6.23
N GLU A 203 -1.37 -18.89 5.17
CA GLU A 203 -1.78 -20.05 4.38
C GLU A 203 -0.93 -20.23 3.14
N TRP A 204 -0.67 -19.14 2.40
CA TRP A 204 0.13 -19.22 1.17
C TRP A 204 1.62 -19.05 1.40
N LYS A 205 2.04 -18.59 2.61
CA LYS A 205 3.45 -18.40 2.98
C LYS A 205 4.16 -17.33 2.16
N VAL A 206 3.43 -16.29 1.76
CA VAL A 206 4.06 -15.14 1.09
C VAL A 206 5.03 -14.42 2.03
N ASP A 207 6.12 -13.89 1.47
CA ASP A 207 7.17 -13.17 2.21
C ASP A 207 6.88 -11.68 2.33
N GLY A 208 5.90 -11.16 1.59
CA GLY A 208 5.54 -9.77 1.66
C GLY A 208 4.26 -9.40 0.93
N LEU A 209 3.83 -8.17 1.16
CA LEU A 209 2.66 -7.56 0.55
C LEU A 209 3.03 -6.27 -0.14
N LYS A 210 2.46 -6.02 -1.32
CA LYS A 210 2.41 -4.69 -1.92
C LYS A 210 1.03 -4.10 -1.66
N LEU A 211 0.97 -3.08 -0.80
CA LEU A 211 -0.27 -2.40 -0.41
C LEU A 211 -0.43 -1.12 -1.24
N ASP A 212 -1.30 -1.19 -2.24
CA ASP A 212 -1.47 -0.13 -3.23
C ASP A 212 -2.73 0.72 -2.99
N PHE A 213 -2.74 1.91 -3.58
CA PHE A 213 -3.86 2.88 -3.58
C PHE A 213 -4.25 3.46 -2.22
N ILE A 214 -3.39 3.42 -1.22
CA ILE A 214 -3.66 4.01 0.11
C ILE A 214 -3.99 5.51 0.01
N ASP A 215 -3.46 6.19 -1.00
CA ASP A 215 -3.73 7.58 -1.32
C ASP A 215 -5.17 7.87 -1.82
N GLU A 216 -5.96 6.83 -2.07
CA GLU A 216 -7.39 6.98 -2.41
C GLU A 216 -8.30 7.08 -1.17
N PHE A 217 -7.77 6.85 0.03
CA PHE A 217 -8.50 7.07 1.28
C PHE A 217 -8.60 8.56 1.60
N PHE A 218 -9.48 9.26 0.89
CA PHE A 218 -9.79 10.66 1.15
C PHE A 218 -11.24 10.99 0.78
N PHE A 219 -11.82 11.98 1.44
CA PHE A 219 -13.14 12.48 1.08
C PHE A 219 -13.03 13.48 -0.08
N ARG A 220 -13.84 13.30 -1.11
CA ARG A 220 -13.90 14.21 -2.26
C ARG A 220 -14.69 15.49 -1.98
N SER A 221 -15.58 15.47 -0.97
CA SER A 221 -16.52 16.55 -0.67
C SER A 221 -16.81 16.69 0.82
N GLY A 222 -15.78 16.96 1.62
CA GLY A 222 -15.92 17.09 3.08
C GLY A 222 -16.10 15.75 3.80
N CYS A 223 -15.91 15.77 5.10
CA CYS A 223 -16.06 14.60 5.96
C CYS A 223 -17.53 14.18 6.04
N ILE A 224 -17.80 12.89 5.89
CA ILE A 224 -19.14 12.31 6.04
C ILE A 224 -19.27 11.78 7.48
N GLU A 225 -20.15 12.39 8.27
CA GLU A 225 -20.52 11.82 9.56
C GLU A 225 -21.26 10.50 9.38
N ARG A 226 -20.87 9.50 10.16
CA ARG A 226 -21.48 8.18 10.13
C ARG A 226 -21.60 7.59 11.54
N THR A 227 -22.68 6.84 11.77
CA THR A 227 -22.83 6.03 12.99
C THR A 227 -22.08 4.70 12.84
N GLY A 228 -21.46 4.21 13.90
CA GLY A 228 -20.74 2.94 13.93
C GLY A 228 -19.25 3.04 13.57
N ILE A 229 -18.74 4.21 13.26
CA ILE A 229 -17.30 4.44 13.11
C ILE A 229 -16.61 4.42 14.49
N SER A 230 -15.36 3.93 14.52
CA SER A 230 -14.52 3.89 15.73
C SER A 230 -13.34 4.86 15.68
N CYS A 231 -13.08 5.46 14.52
CA CYS A 231 -12.06 6.47 14.29
C CYS A 231 -12.74 7.76 13.80
N ARG A 232 -12.26 8.92 14.24
CA ARG A 232 -12.82 10.20 13.85
C ARG A 232 -12.41 10.64 12.46
N SER A 233 -11.17 10.34 12.09
CA SER A 233 -10.60 10.71 10.79
C SER A 233 -10.13 9.48 10.00
N ILE A 234 -9.99 9.66 8.68
CA ILE A 234 -9.38 8.66 7.80
C ILE A 234 -7.92 8.40 8.21
N GLN A 235 -7.19 9.44 8.60
CA GLN A 235 -5.80 9.30 9.01
C GLN A 235 -5.65 8.43 10.27
N GLU A 236 -6.48 8.65 11.28
CA GLU A 236 -6.52 7.80 12.48
C GLU A 236 -6.86 6.35 12.15
N ALA A 237 -7.84 6.14 11.26
CA ALA A 237 -8.25 4.83 10.82
C ALA A 237 -7.17 4.11 10.02
N LEU A 238 -6.44 4.83 9.16
CA LEU A 238 -5.34 4.30 8.38
C LEU A 238 -4.15 3.91 9.28
N ASP A 239 -3.79 4.77 10.24
CA ASP A 239 -2.74 4.45 11.21
C ASP A 239 -3.11 3.20 12.02
N SER A 240 -4.37 3.09 12.49
CA SER A 240 -4.89 1.90 13.19
C SER A 240 -4.80 0.65 12.32
N LEU A 241 -5.28 0.72 11.07
CA LEU A 241 -5.22 -0.40 10.13
C LEU A 241 -3.78 -0.88 9.90
N LEU A 242 -2.88 0.03 9.57
CA LEU A 242 -1.49 -0.34 9.24
C LEU A 242 -0.72 -0.85 10.46
N GLN A 243 -1.00 -0.31 11.65
CA GLN A 243 -0.45 -0.81 12.89
C GLN A 243 -0.93 -2.24 13.19
N GLU A 244 -2.23 -2.50 13.06
CA GLU A 244 -2.81 -3.83 13.25
C GLU A 244 -2.24 -4.83 12.22
N VAL A 245 -2.18 -4.43 10.93
CA VAL A 245 -1.61 -5.26 9.85
C VAL A 245 -0.17 -5.63 10.17
N THR A 246 0.69 -4.64 10.43
CA THR A 246 2.11 -4.89 10.69
C THR A 246 2.30 -5.79 11.94
N ALA A 247 1.58 -5.51 13.01
CA ALA A 247 1.67 -6.28 14.24
C ALA A 247 1.20 -7.73 14.07
N GLU A 248 0.10 -7.94 13.33
CA GLU A 248 -0.47 -9.26 13.13
C GLU A 248 0.39 -10.11 12.19
N LEU A 249 0.85 -9.53 11.06
CA LEU A 249 1.66 -10.26 10.09
C LEU A 249 3.01 -10.70 10.67
N LYS A 250 3.64 -9.87 11.50
CA LYS A 250 4.92 -10.21 12.17
C LYS A 250 4.82 -11.41 13.11
N LYS A 251 3.65 -11.78 13.58
CA LYS A 251 3.45 -13.02 14.36
C LYS A 251 3.69 -14.29 13.54
N TYR A 252 3.43 -14.22 12.23
CA TYR A 252 3.58 -15.34 11.29
C TYR A 252 4.89 -15.29 10.52
N ASN A 253 5.37 -14.09 10.20
CA ASN A 253 6.66 -13.85 9.54
C ASN A 253 7.30 -12.58 10.11
N PRO A 254 8.28 -12.70 11.03
CA PRO A 254 8.99 -11.54 11.59
C PRO A 254 9.70 -10.66 10.54
N ASP A 255 10.10 -11.27 9.42
CA ASP A 255 10.80 -10.64 8.30
C ASP A 255 9.86 -10.25 7.15
N ILE A 256 8.56 -10.09 7.44
CA ILE A 256 7.58 -9.69 6.43
C ILE A 256 7.96 -8.36 5.77
N MET A 257 7.92 -8.33 4.44
CA MET A 257 8.13 -7.12 3.65
C MET A 257 6.79 -6.47 3.34
N ILE A 258 6.70 -5.16 3.50
CA ILE A 258 5.52 -4.38 3.09
C ILE A 258 5.99 -3.26 2.16
N GLU A 259 5.54 -3.29 0.91
CA GLU A 259 5.84 -2.26 -0.08
C GLU A 259 4.70 -1.27 -0.20
N PHE A 260 5.04 0.01 -0.16
CA PHE A 260 4.14 1.12 -0.44
C PHE A 260 4.55 1.83 -1.73
N ARG A 261 3.56 2.31 -2.51
CA ARG A 261 3.80 3.03 -3.76
C ARG A 261 4.31 4.45 -3.53
N GLN A 262 5.11 4.99 -4.47
CA GLN A 262 5.82 6.27 -4.35
C GLN A 262 4.96 7.50 -4.02
N ARG A 263 3.68 7.55 -4.42
CA ARG A 263 2.83 8.72 -4.23
C ARG A 263 2.55 9.06 -2.77
N TYR A 264 2.59 8.08 -1.90
CA TYR A 264 2.32 8.25 -0.48
C TYR A 264 3.49 7.83 0.42
N ILE A 265 4.68 7.65 -0.14
CA ILE A 265 5.89 7.45 0.64
C ILE A 265 6.21 8.74 1.37
N GLY A 266 6.18 8.68 2.69
CA GLY A 266 6.49 9.78 3.58
C GLY A 266 6.96 9.30 4.94
N PRO A 267 7.33 10.20 5.84
CA PRO A 267 7.88 9.79 7.14
C PRO A 267 6.85 9.01 7.97
N GLY A 268 5.55 9.29 7.83
CA GLY A 268 4.49 8.61 8.56
C GLY A 268 4.32 7.16 8.16
N ILE A 269 4.24 6.87 6.85
CA ILE A 269 3.99 5.52 6.33
C ILE A 269 5.18 4.56 6.59
N ARG A 270 6.42 5.08 6.60
CA ARG A 270 7.64 4.29 6.82
C ARG A 270 7.71 3.60 8.18
N ARG A 271 6.79 3.85 9.08
CA ARG A 271 6.64 3.13 10.35
C ARG A 271 6.05 1.72 10.17
N TYR A 272 5.49 1.43 9.00
CA TYR A 272 4.72 0.22 8.73
C TYR A 272 5.35 -0.67 7.64
N GLY A 273 6.32 -0.14 6.86
CA GLY A 273 6.98 -0.89 5.79
C GLY A 273 8.13 -0.14 5.13
#